data_8db8f405750779f1fad37a656c1673d2
#
_entry.id   8db8f405750779f1fad37a656c1673d2
#
_cell.length_a   1.000
_cell.length_b   1.000
_cell.length_c   1.000
_cell.angle_alpha   90.00
_cell.angle_beta   90.00
_cell.angle_gamma   90.00
#
_symmetry.space_group_name_H-M   'P 1'
#
loop_
_entity.id
_entity.type
_entity.pdbx_description
1 polymer ?
#
loop_
_entity_poly.entity_id
_entity_poly.type
_entity_poly.pdbx_seq_one_letter_code
_entity_poly.pdbx_strand_id
1 'polypeptide(L)' 'MAGFFEIVELSNGDIALRRADEQESDALVRICFSEDAKASLQEHHMDVARVMLEAGVR' A
#
# COMPACT_ATOMS: atom_id res chain seq x y z
N MET A 1 -14.08 11.11 14.29
CA MET A 1 -12.80 10.53 14.07
C MET A 1 -12.72 9.86 12.72
N ALA A 2 -11.63 10.03 12.05
CA ALA A 2 -11.45 9.36 10.77
C ALA A 2 -11.52 7.86 10.94
N GLY A 3 -11.95 7.19 9.92
CA GLY A 3 -11.96 5.74 9.94
C GLY A 3 -10.57 5.16 9.99
N PHE A 4 -10.52 3.87 10.14
CA PHE A 4 -9.26 3.16 10.11
C PHE A 4 -8.81 2.97 8.67
N PHE A 5 -7.51 2.91 8.48
CA PHE A 5 -6.93 2.62 7.19
C PHE A 5 -6.28 1.26 7.24
N GLU A 6 -6.23 0.59 6.11
CA GLU A 6 -5.54 -0.68 6.01
C GLU A 6 -4.67 -0.69 4.78
N ILE A 7 -3.58 -1.42 4.87
CA ILE A 7 -2.63 -1.57 3.78
C ILE A 7 -2.80 -3.00 3.26
N VAL A 8 -3.07 -3.12 1.97
CA VAL A 8 -3.35 -4.42 1.37
C VAL A 8 -2.45 -4.62 0.17
N GLU A 9 -2.15 -5.87 -0.12
CA GLU A 9 -1.43 -6.25 -1.33
C GLU A 9 -2.45 -6.73 -2.35
N LEU A 10 -2.42 -6.13 -3.53
CA LEU A 10 -3.35 -6.48 -4.59
C LEU A 10 -2.85 -7.70 -5.34
N SER A 11 -3.73 -8.29 -6.13
CA SER A 11 -3.41 -9.52 -6.83
C SER A 11 -2.30 -9.33 -7.85
N ASN A 12 -2.11 -8.11 -8.34
CA ASN A 12 -1.04 -7.82 -9.30
C ASN A 12 0.27 -7.42 -8.64
N GLY A 13 0.33 -7.46 -7.30
CA GLY A 13 1.55 -7.12 -6.58
C GLY A 13 1.65 -5.69 -6.13
N ASP A 14 0.70 -4.86 -6.49
CA ASP A 14 0.68 -3.47 -6.02
C ASP A 14 0.27 -3.42 -4.55
N ILE A 15 0.72 -2.37 -3.88
CA ILE A 15 0.35 -2.14 -2.49
C ILE A 15 -0.61 -0.96 -2.46
N ALA A 16 -1.69 -1.08 -1.70
CA ALA A 16 -2.70 -0.04 -1.67
C ALA A 16 -3.06 0.31 -0.24
N LEU A 17 -3.36 1.59 -0.03
CA LEU A 17 -3.91 2.07 1.22
C LEU A 17 -5.38 2.39 0.98
N ARG A 18 -6.25 1.83 1.81
CA ARG A 18 -7.68 2.08 1.66
C ARG A 18 -8.31 2.20 3.04
N ARG A 19 -9.53 2.69 3.05
CA ARG A 19 -10.28 2.79 4.29
C ARG A 19 -10.85 1.43 4.65
N ALA A 20 -10.62 1.04 5.89
CA ALA A 20 -11.05 -0.28 6.33
C ALA A 20 -12.56 -0.40 6.38
N ASP A 21 -13.26 0.70 6.57
CA ASP A 21 -14.71 0.69 6.70
C ASP A 21 -15.44 0.82 5.37
N GLU A 22 -14.74 0.93 4.26
CA GLU A 22 -15.35 1.06 2.94
C GLU A 22 -14.70 0.07 2.00
N GLN A 23 -15.22 -1.13 2.01
CA GLN A 23 -14.58 -2.21 1.27
C GLN A 23 -14.69 -2.06 -0.24
N GLU A 24 -15.68 -1.33 -0.71
CA GLU A 24 -15.86 -1.17 -2.14
C GLU A 24 -15.34 0.13 -2.69
N SER A 25 -14.74 0.94 -1.83
CA SER A 25 -14.20 2.21 -2.31
C SER A 25 -12.86 1.99 -3.00
N ASP A 26 -12.51 2.94 -3.84
CA ASP A 26 -11.21 2.93 -4.48
C ASP A 26 -10.12 3.14 -3.46
N ALA A 27 -8.93 2.68 -3.78
CA ALA A 27 -7.78 2.90 -2.91
C ALA A 27 -7.48 4.39 -2.84
N LEU A 28 -7.11 4.85 -1.63
CA LEU A 28 -6.72 6.23 -1.45
C LEU A 28 -5.35 6.49 -2.05
N VAL A 29 -4.45 5.53 -1.91
CA VAL A 29 -3.10 5.61 -2.46
C VAL A 29 -2.75 4.22 -2.98
N ARG A 30 -2.05 4.19 -4.10
CA ARG A 30 -1.58 2.95 -4.66
C ARG A 30 -0.11 3.09 -4.99
N ILE A 31 0.69 2.11 -4.60
CA ILE A 31 2.11 2.07 -4.89
C ILE A 31 2.36 0.91 -5.84
N CYS A 32 2.95 1.23 -6.98
CA CYS A 32 3.30 0.23 -7.98
C CYS A 32 4.81 0.25 -8.15
N PHE A 33 5.46 -0.83 -7.73
CA PHE A 33 6.90 -0.95 -7.90
C PHE A 33 7.21 -1.52 -9.28
N SER A 34 8.23 -0.99 -9.91
CA SER A 34 8.72 -1.56 -11.16
C SER A 34 9.34 -2.92 -10.89
N GLU A 35 9.58 -3.68 -11.96
CA GLU A 35 10.24 -4.96 -11.81
C GLU A 35 11.61 -4.83 -11.20
N ASP A 36 12.35 -3.80 -11.61
CA ASP A 36 13.68 -3.56 -11.04
C ASP A 36 13.59 -3.25 -9.56
N ALA A 37 12.60 -2.45 -9.16
CA ALA A 37 12.42 -2.11 -7.76
C ALA A 37 12.06 -3.34 -6.95
N LYS A 38 11.18 -4.19 -7.50
CA LYS A 38 10.80 -5.42 -6.80
C LYS A 38 12.01 -6.33 -6.62
N ALA A 39 12.85 -6.42 -7.64
CA ALA A 39 14.04 -7.25 -7.54
C ALA A 39 14.99 -6.74 -6.47
N SER A 40 15.12 -5.41 -6.35
CA SER A 40 15.98 -4.82 -5.34
C SER A 40 15.42 -4.98 -3.93
N LEU A 41 14.12 -4.81 -3.78
CA LEU A 41 13.49 -4.88 -2.46
C LEU A 41 13.16 -6.31 -2.04
N GLN A 42 12.94 -7.17 -3.02
CA GLN A 42 12.62 -8.55 -2.77
C GLN A 42 11.40 -8.67 -1.84
N GLU A 43 11.54 -9.44 -0.77
CA GLU A 43 10.42 -9.65 0.14
C GLU A 43 10.14 -8.46 1.04
N HIS A 44 11.01 -7.45 1.00
CA HIS A 44 10.85 -6.28 1.85
C HIS A 44 9.97 -5.22 1.23
N HIS A 45 9.47 -5.43 0.02
CA HIS A 45 8.69 -4.40 -0.66
C HIS A 45 7.45 -4.02 0.12
N MET A 46 6.85 -4.97 0.83
CA MET A 46 5.67 -4.68 1.64
C MET A 46 6.02 -3.77 2.81
N ASP A 47 7.14 -4.04 3.48
CA ASP A 47 7.58 -3.22 4.58
C ASP A 47 7.93 -1.81 4.11
N VAL A 48 8.59 -1.71 2.97
CA VAL A 48 8.95 -0.41 2.42
C VAL A 48 7.70 0.39 2.08
N ALA A 49 6.73 -0.26 1.43
CA ALA A 49 5.49 0.41 1.07
C ALA A 49 4.74 0.88 2.31
N ARG A 50 4.74 0.08 3.37
CA ARG A 50 4.05 0.46 4.59
C ARG A 50 4.66 1.71 5.22
N VAL A 51 5.98 1.76 5.26
CA VAL A 51 6.64 2.95 5.80
C VAL A 51 6.35 4.17 4.95
N MET A 52 6.36 4.01 3.63
CA MET A 52 6.04 5.12 2.74
C MET A 52 4.62 5.62 2.97
N LEU A 53 3.68 4.72 3.13
CA LEU A 53 2.30 5.12 3.34
C LEU A 53 2.11 5.76 4.71
N GLU A 54 2.75 5.22 5.73
CA GLU A 54 2.65 5.79 7.07
C GLU A 54 3.20 7.20 7.10
N ALA A 55 4.31 7.43 6.44
CA ALA A 55 4.89 8.76 6.39
C ALA A 55 4.02 9.71 5.58
N GLY A 56 3.40 9.21 4.52
CA GLY A 56 2.63 10.04 3.63
C GLY A 56 1.31 10.51 4.18
N VAL A 57 0.72 9.79 5.13
CA VAL A 57 -0.60 10.14 5.66
C VAL A 57 -0.54 10.81 7.03
N ARG A 58 0.61 11.15 7.49
CA ARG A 58 0.74 11.85 8.77
C ARG A 58 0.36 13.29 8.69
#